data_5057f493a791212de9813aa2f5695b50
#
_entry.id   5057f493a791212de9813aa2f5695b50
#
_cell.length_a   1.000
_cell.length_b   1.000
_cell.length_c   1.000
_cell.angle_alpha   90.00
_cell.angle_beta   90.00
_cell.angle_gamma   90.00
#
_symmetry.space_group_name_H-M   'P 1'
#
loop_
_entity.id
_entity.type
_entity.pdbx_description
1 polymer ?
#
loop_
_entity_poly.entity_id
_entity_poly.type
_entity_poly.pdbx_seq_one_letter_code
_entity_poly.pdbx_strand_id
1 'polypeptide(L)'
;MCKFLYHIDYPNGGQYYVRNINMTVSGYPVLTELKQGQGFILNATGSCNVTINSPTEEIVFQGLTYKTIQSPTTNKIWLDRNLGALKVCDKKRSDFTTKEDYIASQQDCFGDYYQWGRKTDGHQLPTSISTTNFQTDVINTNSQFSTNYSGLDWVDGKDINGSTRSTYWSNSYGTGTAICPNGFKVPTVSEWIAEIPNINNALGDIFKIPYSGYRVSSSGNIIYKGEFSQLWSATPYSQFGAFGAKAFYFSDTYIGTGDSTSYITRANGFNVRCIKK
;
A
#
# COMPACT_ATOMS: atom_id res chain seq x y z
N MET A 1 21.95 23.89 19.76
CA MET A 1 20.66 24.14 20.42
C MET A 1 19.74 24.75 19.38
N CYS A 2 18.66 24.07 19.00
CA CYS A 2 17.78 24.55 17.93
C CYS A 2 16.71 25.47 18.49
N LYS A 3 16.64 26.70 18.00
CA LYS A 3 15.57 27.65 18.31
C LYS A 3 14.58 27.65 17.15
N PHE A 4 13.30 27.46 17.45
CA PHE A 4 12.24 27.52 16.46
C PHE A 4 11.34 28.70 16.73
N LEU A 5 11.13 29.54 15.72
CA LEU A 5 10.14 30.61 15.73
C LEU A 5 8.97 30.18 14.85
N TYR A 6 7.78 30.15 15.39
CA TYR A 6 6.57 29.81 14.64
C TYR A 6 5.79 31.08 14.35
N HIS A 7 5.33 31.21 13.13
CA HIS A 7 4.32 32.19 12.76
C HIS A 7 3.06 31.41 12.34
N ILE A 8 1.98 31.65 13.04
CA ILE A 8 0.66 31.12 12.67
C ILE A 8 -0.14 32.30 12.13
N ASP A 9 -0.43 32.30 10.83
CA ASP A 9 -1.35 33.25 10.23
C ASP A 9 -2.77 32.89 10.62
N TYR A 10 -3.33 33.67 11.51
CA TYR A 10 -4.78 33.73 11.72
C TYR A 10 -5.36 34.90 10.93
N PRO A 11 -6.63 34.80 10.44
CA PRO A 11 -7.26 35.85 9.66
C PRO A 11 -7.35 37.23 10.36
N ASN A 12 -7.06 37.30 11.67
CA ASN A 12 -7.19 38.49 12.50
C ASN A 12 -5.91 38.87 13.28
N GLY A 13 -4.74 38.51 12.81
CA GLY A 13 -3.47 38.83 13.44
C GLY A 13 -2.63 37.63 13.81
N GLY A 14 -1.37 37.62 13.40
CA GLY A 14 -0.44 36.55 13.65
C GLY A 14 -0.03 36.47 15.11
N GLN A 15 -0.02 35.29 15.69
CA GLN A 15 0.58 35.02 17.01
C GLN A 15 1.91 34.28 16.81
N TYR A 16 2.93 34.75 17.50
CA TYR A 16 4.26 34.15 17.49
C TYR A 16 4.43 33.22 18.68
N TYR A 17 4.91 32.01 18.43
CA TYR A 17 5.29 31.08 19.46
C TYR A 17 6.76 30.72 19.32
N VAL A 18 7.49 30.79 20.43
CA VAL A 18 8.90 30.37 20.47
C VAL A 18 8.99 29.05 21.25
N ARG A 19 9.48 28.01 20.64
CA ARG A 19 9.84 26.80 21.34
C ARG A 19 11.34 26.56 21.26
N ASN A 20 11.95 26.44 22.42
CA ASN A 20 13.25 25.83 22.57
C ASN A 20 13.06 24.47 23.23
N ILE A 21 13.66 23.43 22.71
CA ILE A 21 13.54 22.07 23.27
C ILE A 21 13.97 22.00 24.73
N ASN A 22 14.71 22.99 25.23
CA ASN A 22 15.22 23.05 26.58
C ASN A 22 15.04 24.40 27.32
N MET A 23 14.17 25.30 26.83
CA MET A 23 13.93 26.58 27.51
C MET A 23 12.48 27.02 27.42
N THR A 24 11.88 27.33 28.56
CA THR A 24 10.62 28.07 28.65
C THR A 24 10.95 29.54 28.51
N VAL A 25 10.49 30.18 27.41
CA VAL A 25 10.61 31.63 27.26
C VAL A 25 9.38 32.26 27.93
N SER A 26 9.62 33.02 28.97
CA SER A 26 8.54 33.71 29.68
C SER A 26 7.76 34.65 28.76
N GLY A 27 6.43 34.53 28.77
CA GLY A 27 5.52 35.38 28.03
C GLY A 27 5.00 34.78 26.70
N TYR A 28 5.42 33.56 26.33
CA TYR A 28 4.91 32.90 25.14
C TYR A 28 4.29 31.53 25.49
N PRO A 29 3.12 31.19 24.92
CA PRO A 29 2.53 29.88 25.14
C PRO A 29 3.39 28.77 24.52
N VAL A 30 3.48 27.66 25.24
CA VAL A 30 4.18 26.46 24.71
C VAL A 30 3.28 25.78 23.70
N LEU A 31 3.75 25.67 22.47
CA LEU A 31 3.05 24.87 21.46
C LEU A 31 3.29 23.40 21.76
N THR A 32 2.27 22.70 22.17
CA THR A 32 2.32 21.27 22.49
C THR A 32 1.94 20.40 21.31
N GLU A 33 1.24 20.96 20.32
CA GLU A 33 0.69 20.24 19.17
C GLU A 33 0.62 21.14 17.94
N LEU A 34 0.98 20.59 16.75
CA LEU A 34 0.72 21.19 15.45
C LEU A 34 -0.48 20.50 14.82
N LYS A 35 -1.50 21.26 14.45
CA LYS A 35 -2.69 20.73 13.77
C LYS A 35 -2.53 20.80 12.26
N GLN A 36 -3.05 19.80 11.55
CA GLN A 36 -3.07 19.74 10.10
C GLN A 36 -3.76 20.99 9.51
N GLY A 37 -3.16 21.60 8.49
CA GLY A 37 -3.69 22.82 7.85
C GLY A 37 -3.16 24.13 8.44
N GLN A 38 -2.32 24.08 9.47
CA GLN A 38 -1.62 25.25 9.99
C GLN A 38 -0.29 25.44 9.24
N GLY A 39 -0.16 26.58 8.53
CA GLY A 39 1.11 27.01 7.96
C GLY A 39 2.06 27.51 9.06
N PHE A 40 3.34 27.18 8.94
CA PHE A 40 4.37 27.70 9.85
C PHE A 40 5.66 27.99 9.10
N ILE A 41 6.41 28.96 9.59
CA ILE A 41 7.75 29.27 9.12
C ILE A 41 8.74 28.80 10.17
N LEU A 42 9.66 27.92 9.78
CA LEU A 42 10.76 27.48 10.61
C LEU A 42 12.00 28.34 10.30
N ASN A 43 12.48 29.07 11.28
CA ASN A 43 13.78 29.72 11.19
C ASN A 43 14.73 29.06 12.17
N ALA A 44 15.64 28.22 11.67
CA ALA A 44 16.58 27.45 12.47
C ALA A 44 17.98 28.06 12.38
N THR A 45 18.58 28.39 13.52
CA THR A 45 20.00 28.72 13.60
C THR A 45 20.79 27.44 13.87
N GLY A 46 21.19 26.73 12.81
CA GLY A 46 21.92 25.46 12.87
C GLY A 46 21.16 24.30 12.19
N SER A 47 21.82 23.18 11.97
CA SER A 47 21.19 21.96 11.42
C SER A 47 20.31 21.30 12.47
N CYS A 48 19.03 21.15 12.19
CA CYS A 48 18.07 20.51 13.06
C CYS A 48 17.17 19.56 12.24
N ASN A 49 16.98 18.35 12.75
CA ASN A 49 15.98 17.45 12.20
C ASN A 49 14.65 17.71 12.92
N VAL A 50 13.65 18.17 12.17
CA VAL A 50 12.29 18.32 12.66
C VAL A 50 11.46 17.19 12.08
N THR A 51 11.01 16.27 12.91
CA THR A 51 10.06 15.25 12.51
C THR A 51 8.66 15.78 12.77
N ILE A 52 7.93 16.10 11.70
CA ILE A 52 6.51 16.41 11.77
C ILE A 52 5.77 15.10 11.58
N ASN A 53 5.28 14.54 12.67
CA ASN A 53 4.41 13.38 12.59
C ASN A 53 3.02 13.86 12.16
N SER A 54 2.60 13.51 10.94
CA SER A 54 1.19 13.61 10.57
C SER A 54 0.36 12.77 11.54
N PRO A 55 -0.81 13.26 11.98
CA PRO A 55 -1.68 12.47 12.82
C PRO A 55 -2.00 11.16 12.10
N THR A 56 -1.67 10.04 12.72
CA THR A 56 -2.03 8.71 12.22
C THR A 56 -3.51 8.51 12.50
N GLU A 57 -4.30 8.35 11.44
CA GLU A 57 -5.70 7.95 11.53
C GLU A 57 -5.78 6.43 11.69
N GLU A 58 -6.62 5.94 12.58
CA GLU A 58 -6.92 4.53 12.72
C GLU A 58 -8.14 4.16 11.87
N ILE A 59 -8.00 3.15 11.04
CA ILE A 59 -9.02 2.65 10.11
C ILE A 59 -9.36 1.21 10.48
N VAL A 60 -10.55 0.98 11.01
CA VAL A 60 -11.06 -0.37 11.25
C VAL A 60 -11.67 -0.91 9.96
N PHE A 61 -11.12 -2.00 9.46
CA PHE A 61 -11.58 -2.62 8.23
C PHE A 61 -11.38 -4.14 8.26
N GLN A 62 -12.43 -4.90 7.95
CA GLN A 62 -12.43 -6.38 7.94
C GLN A 62 -11.87 -7.01 9.23
N GLY A 63 -12.22 -6.45 10.38
CA GLY A 63 -11.78 -6.94 11.69
C GLY A 63 -10.34 -6.56 12.08
N LEU A 64 -9.63 -5.80 11.25
CA LEU A 64 -8.28 -5.33 11.51
C LEU A 64 -8.26 -3.80 11.67
N THR A 65 -7.38 -3.31 12.53
CA THR A 65 -7.13 -1.87 12.71
C THR A 65 -5.85 -1.49 11.98
N TYR A 66 -5.97 -0.74 10.89
CA TYR A 66 -4.86 -0.15 10.14
C TYR A 66 -4.57 1.26 10.66
N LYS A 67 -3.35 1.72 10.47
CA LYS A 67 -2.97 3.13 10.64
C LYS A 67 -2.70 3.76 9.28
N THR A 68 -2.82 5.08 9.22
CA THR A 68 -2.41 5.81 8.04
C THR A 68 -0.96 6.25 8.13
N ILE A 69 -0.26 6.24 7.00
CA ILE A 69 1.08 6.81 6.84
C ILE A 69 1.04 7.83 5.71
N GLN A 70 1.74 8.94 5.86
CA GLN A 70 1.88 9.95 4.81
C GLN A 70 3.22 9.80 4.12
N SER A 71 3.21 9.75 2.78
CA SER A 71 4.42 9.76 1.99
C SER A 71 5.10 11.12 2.07
N PRO A 72 6.38 11.20 2.42
CA PRO A 72 7.12 12.47 2.39
C PRO A 72 7.44 12.93 0.95
N THR A 73 7.32 12.05 -0.04
CA THR A 73 7.59 12.34 -1.45
C THR A 73 6.38 12.93 -2.14
N THR A 74 5.22 12.31 -1.97
CA THR A 74 3.99 12.68 -2.71
C THR A 74 2.94 13.36 -1.84
N ASN A 75 3.13 13.40 -0.53
CA ASN A 75 2.13 13.78 0.48
C ASN A 75 0.84 12.93 0.45
N LYS A 76 0.82 11.85 -0.33
CA LYS A 76 -0.30 10.91 -0.34
C LYS A 76 -0.36 10.11 0.95
N ILE A 77 -1.57 9.76 1.34
CA ILE A 77 -1.85 8.98 2.55
C ILE A 77 -2.11 7.53 2.15
N TRP A 78 -1.45 6.60 2.80
CA TRP A 78 -1.53 5.16 2.56
C TRP A 78 -1.94 4.43 3.83
N LEU A 79 -2.45 3.22 3.70
CA LEU A 79 -2.48 2.30 4.83
C LEU A 79 -1.05 1.86 5.19
N ASP A 80 -0.80 1.63 6.47
CA ASP A 80 0.52 1.28 7.02
C ASP A 80 1.04 -0.09 6.57
N ARG A 81 0.16 -0.97 6.07
CA ARG A 81 0.49 -2.34 5.66
C ARG A 81 -0.44 -2.87 4.57
N ASN A 82 -0.12 -4.04 4.03
CA ASN A 82 -0.95 -4.73 3.03
C ASN A 82 -2.29 -5.14 3.64
N LEU A 83 -3.33 -5.21 2.81
CA LEU A 83 -4.63 -5.75 3.23
C LEU A 83 -4.48 -7.19 3.74
N GLY A 84 -5.19 -7.52 4.82
CA GLY A 84 -5.13 -8.83 5.47
C GLY A 84 -3.91 -9.06 6.36
N ALA A 85 -2.91 -8.17 6.37
CA ALA A 85 -1.78 -8.29 7.29
C ALA A 85 -2.19 -8.00 8.73
N LEU A 86 -1.80 -8.85 9.67
CA LEU A 86 -2.13 -8.70 11.09
C LEU A 86 -1.33 -7.60 11.77
N LYS A 87 -0.10 -7.34 11.30
CA LYS A 87 0.81 -6.32 11.82
C LYS A 87 1.61 -5.66 10.71
N VAL A 88 2.22 -4.52 11.00
CA VAL A 88 3.29 -3.92 10.18
C VAL A 88 4.55 -4.77 10.36
N CYS A 89 5.33 -4.97 9.30
CA CYS A 89 6.63 -5.63 9.43
C CYS A 89 7.55 -4.80 10.33
N ASP A 90 8.13 -5.42 11.33
CA ASP A 90 9.02 -4.78 12.30
C ASP A 90 10.51 -4.93 11.93
N LYS A 91 10.82 -5.87 11.02
CA LYS A 91 12.17 -6.14 10.53
C LYS A 91 12.21 -6.26 9.01
N LYS A 92 13.36 -5.92 8.43
CA LYS A 92 13.66 -6.06 7.00
C LYS A 92 14.14 -7.48 6.70
N ARG A 93 14.11 -7.87 5.42
CA ARG A 93 14.69 -9.16 4.98
C ARG A 93 16.19 -9.25 5.29
N SER A 94 16.92 -8.14 5.16
CA SER A 94 18.35 -8.04 5.45
C SER A 94 18.73 -8.24 6.92
N ASP A 95 17.75 -8.18 7.83
CA ASP A 95 18.00 -8.41 9.27
C ASP A 95 18.08 -9.90 9.62
N PHE A 96 17.92 -10.78 8.62
CA PHE A 96 17.89 -12.24 8.79
C PHE A 96 18.94 -12.91 7.90
N THR A 97 19.60 -13.92 8.43
CA THR A 97 20.60 -14.71 7.69
C THR A 97 19.94 -15.56 6.62
N THR A 98 18.80 -16.19 6.92
CA THR A 98 18.07 -17.05 5.98
C THR A 98 16.70 -16.45 5.64
N LYS A 99 16.13 -16.86 4.49
CA LYS A 99 14.75 -16.46 4.14
C LYS A 99 13.73 -17.19 5.00
N GLU A 100 14.05 -18.38 5.46
CA GLU A 100 13.20 -19.20 6.32
C GLU A 100 12.99 -18.52 7.68
N ASP A 101 14.04 -17.96 8.28
CA ASP A 101 13.96 -17.20 9.53
C ASP A 101 13.14 -15.92 9.35
N TYR A 102 13.31 -15.22 8.23
CA TYR A 102 12.50 -14.07 7.89
C TYR A 102 11.02 -14.45 7.76
N ILE A 103 10.70 -15.51 7.01
CA ILE A 103 9.33 -15.97 6.82
C ILE A 103 8.71 -16.36 8.17
N ALA A 104 9.41 -17.14 8.97
CA ALA A 104 8.91 -17.58 10.28
C ALA A 104 8.61 -16.40 11.21
N SER A 105 9.42 -15.34 11.18
CA SER A 105 9.26 -14.16 12.02
C SER A 105 8.24 -13.15 11.48
N GLN A 106 8.12 -12.99 10.14
CA GLN A 106 7.41 -11.87 9.53
C GLN A 106 6.14 -12.27 8.74
N GLN A 107 5.77 -13.55 8.65
CA GLN A 107 4.62 -13.98 7.84
C GLN A 107 3.30 -13.27 8.19
N ASP A 108 3.12 -12.84 9.44
CA ASP A 108 1.91 -12.12 9.89
C ASP A 108 1.79 -10.71 9.28
N CYS A 109 2.87 -10.18 8.70
CA CYS A 109 2.86 -8.89 8.02
C CYS A 109 2.72 -9.00 6.50
N PHE A 110 2.62 -10.20 5.92
CA PHE A 110 2.57 -10.37 4.47
C PHE A 110 1.24 -9.94 3.87
N GLY A 111 0.13 -10.27 4.52
CA GLY A 111 -1.23 -9.97 4.05
C GLY A 111 -1.77 -10.99 3.06
N ASP A 112 -2.87 -10.64 2.43
CA ASP A 112 -3.66 -11.47 1.52
C ASP A 112 -3.20 -11.37 0.07
N TYR A 113 -3.58 -12.36 -0.77
CA TYR A 113 -3.16 -12.49 -2.17
C TYR A 113 -4.37 -12.42 -3.10
N TYR A 114 -4.69 -11.24 -3.59
CA TYR A 114 -5.85 -10.96 -4.42
C TYR A 114 -5.61 -11.29 -5.89
N GLN A 115 -6.55 -11.98 -6.53
CA GLN A 115 -6.63 -12.01 -8.00
C GLN A 115 -7.10 -10.64 -8.50
N TRP A 116 -6.51 -10.14 -9.59
CA TRP A 116 -6.69 -8.75 -10.00
C TRP A 116 -8.16 -8.38 -10.27
N GLY A 117 -8.61 -7.28 -9.68
CA GLY A 117 -9.96 -6.78 -9.86
C GLY A 117 -11.06 -7.57 -9.16
N ARG A 118 -10.70 -8.58 -8.37
CA ARG A 118 -11.63 -9.43 -7.62
C ARG A 118 -11.92 -8.84 -6.24
N LYS A 119 -13.18 -8.94 -5.80
CA LYS A 119 -13.61 -8.51 -4.47
C LYS A 119 -13.04 -9.42 -3.38
N THR A 120 -13.14 -8.98 -2.13
CA THR A 120 -12.89 -9.82 -0.96
C THR A 120 -14.03 -10.83 -0.80
N ASP A 121 -13.79 -12.08 -1.14
CA ASP A 121 -14.77 -13.18 -1.10
C ASP A 121 -14.22 -14.46 -0.43
N GLY A 122 -12.99 -14.38 0.10
CA GLY A 122 -12.27 -15.48 0.74
C GLY A 122 -11.18 -16.10 -0.14
N HIS A 123 -11.18 -15.86 -1.48
CA HIS A 123 -10.14 -16.40 -2.37
C HIS A 123 -8.75 -15.87 -2.04
N GLN A 124 -8.68 -14.63 -1.52
CA GLN A 124 -7.44 -13.91 -1.25
C GLN A 124 -6.66 -14.49 -0.06
N LEU A 125 -7.31 -15.24 0.79
CA LEU A 125 -6.68 -15.82 1.98
C LEU A 125 -5.55 -16.78 1.57
N PRO A 126 -4.39 -16.74 2.24
CA PRO A 126 -3.28 -17.65 1.97
C PRO A 126 -3.67 -19.14 2.04
N THR A 127 -4.70 -19.43 2.83
CA THR A 127 -5.22 -20.79 3.09
C THR A 127 -6.42 -21.17 2.24
N SER A 128 -6.90 -20.29 1.35
CA SER A 128 -8.08 -20.60 0.52
C SER A 128 -7.80 -21.76 -0.42
N ILE A 129 -8.82 -22.62 -0.61
CA ILE A 129 -8.74 -23.76 -1.53
C ILE A 129 -8.64 -23.27 -2.97
N SER A 130 -7.81 -23.93 -3.78
CA SER A 130 -7.71 -23.66 -5.21
C SER A 130 -8.73 -24.48 -5.99
N THR A 131 -9.16 -23.92 -7.15
CA THR A 131 -10.03 -24.60 -8.10
C THR A 131 -9.53 -24.34 -9.54
N THR A 132 -9.68 -25.33 -10.40
CA THR A 132 -9.38 -25.18 -11.84
C THR A 132 -10.53 -24.51 -12.61
N ASN A 133 -11.64 -24.24 -11.97
CA ASN A 133 -12.79 -23.61 -12.59
C ASN A 133 -12.60 -22.08 -12.64
N PHE A 134 -12.94 -21.49 -13.78
CA PHE A 134 -13.12 -20.05 -13.88
C PHE A 134 -14.32 -19.58 -13.07
N GLN A 135 -14.25 -18.36 -12.60
CA GLN A 135 -15.45 -17.64 -12.18
C GLN A 135 -16.24 -17.23 -13.42
N THR A 136 -17.55 -17.33 -13.36
CA THR A 136 -18.44 -16.98 -14.49
C THR A 136 -18.93 -15.53 -14.44
N ASP A 137 -18.58 -14.81 -13.38
CA ASP A 137 -18.99 -13.43 -13.16
C ASP A 137 -17.90 -12.68 -12.39
N VAL A 138 -17.80 -11.36 -12.60
CA VAL A 138 -16.83 -10.49 -11.91
C VAL A 138 -17.31 -10.06 -10.50
N ILE A 139 -18.58 -10.25 -10.19
CA ILE A 139 -19.21 -9.86 -8.92
C ILE A 139 -19.61 -11.10 -8.10
N ASN A 140 -20.33 -12.03 -8.74
CA ASN A 140 -20.86 -13.23 -8.09
C ASN A 140 -19.82 -14.35 -8.08
N THR A 141 -18.84 -14.22 -7.21
CA THR A 141 -17.69 -15.12 -7.08
C THR A 141 -17.79 -15.97 -5.83
N ASN A 142 -17.11 -17.11 -5.82
CA ASN A 142 -16.97 -17.97 -4.65
C ASN A 142 -15.64 -17.71 -3.91
N SER A 143 -15.38 -18.41 -2.80
CA SER A 143 -14.19 -18.23 -1.98
C SER A 143 -12.94 -18.99 -2.46
N GLN A 144 -13.00 -19.66 -3.61
CA GLN A 144 -11.89 -20.47 -4.11
C GLN A 144 -10.96 -19.65 -5.00
N PHE A 145 -9.67 -19.90 -4.89
CA PHE A 145 -8.65 -19.29 -5.77
C PHE A 145 -8.66 -20.01 -7.13
N SER A 146 -8.89 -19.28 -8.21
CA SER A 146 -8.95 -19.84 -9.56
C SER A 146 -7.55 -20.07 -10.14
N THR A 147 -7.22 -21.32 -10.44
CA THR A 147 -5.90 -21.76 -10.93
C THR A 147 -5.92 -22.10 -12.43
N ASN A 148 -6.80 -21.53 -13.20
CA ASN A 148 -6.84 -21.84 -14.63
C ASN A 148 -5.68 -21.16 -15.38
N TYR A 149 -4.73 -21.96 -15.86
CA TYR A 149 -3.52 -21.50 -16.53
C TYR A 149 -3.78 -21.04 -17.97
N SER A 150 -4.80 -21.58 -18.66
CA SER A 150 -4.99 -21.34 -20.09
C SER A 150 -5.57 -19.95 -20.42
N GLY A 151 -6.17 -19.28 -19.44
CA GLY A 151 -6.95 -18.06 -19.68
C GLY A 151 -6.28 -16.75 -19.29
N LEU A 152 -5.12 -16.72 -18.64
CA LEU A 152 -4.46 -15.51 -18.13
C LEU A 152 -5.33 -14.66 -17.17
N ASP A 153 -6.56 -15.09 -16.93
CA ASP A 153 -7.54 -14.41 -16.06
C ASP A 153 -8.27 -15.43 -15.19
N TRP A 154 -8.82 -14.99 -14.06
CA TRP A 154 -9.59 -15.82 -13.13
C TRP A 154 -11.08 -15.91 -13.51
N VAL A 155 -11.55 -15.06 -14.42
CA VAL A 155 -12.93 -15.02 -14.90
C VAL A 155 -12.99 -15.37 -16.40
N ASP A 156 -14.04 -16.12 -16.78
CA ASP A 156 -14.23 -16.56 -18.15
C ASP A 156 -14.85 -15.48 -19.04
N GLY A 157 -14.06 -14.92 -19.95
CA GLY A 157 -14.50 -14.04 -21.04
C GLY A 157 -15.20 -12.75 -20.65
N LYS A 158 -15.27 -12.41 -19.36
CA LYS A 158 -15.94 -11.20 -18.87
C LYS A 158 -14.94 -10.08 -18.62
N ASP A 159 -15.35 -8.85 -18.96
CA ASP A 159 -14.53 -7.63 -18.74
C ASP A 159 -13.09 -7.80 -19.26
N ILE A 160 -12.95 -8.27 -20.50
CA ILE A 160 -11.66 -8.62 -21.12
C ILE A 160 -10.66 -7.47 -21.05
N ASN A 161 -11.10 -6.23 -21.30
CA ASN A 161 -10.25 -5.04 -21.21
C ASN A 161 -9.94 -4.62 -19.74
N GLY A 162 -10.66 -5.18 -18.76
CA GLY A 162 -10.48 -4.90 -17.34
C GLY A 162 -11.04 -3.57 -16.87
N SER A 163 -11.81 -2.85 -17.68
CA SER A 163 -12.31 -1.51 -17.33
C SER A 163 -13.28 -1.53 -16.15
N THR A 164 -14.15 -2.51 -16.10
CA THR A 164 -15.12 -2.67 -15.00
C THR A 164 -14.41 -2.96 -13.67
N ARG A 165 -13.52 -3.93 -13.66
CA ARG A 165 -12.74 -4.32 -12.47
C ARG A 165 -11.79 -3.23 -12.01
N SER A 166 -11.18 -2.48 -12.94
CA SER A 166 -10.39 -1.28 -12.62
C SER A 166 -11.23 -0.23 -11.91
N THR A 167 -12.46 0.00 -12.38
CA THR A 167 -13.41 0.91 -11.73
C THR A 167 -13.76 0.45 -10.31
N TYR A 168 -13.99 -0.85 -10.11
CA TYR A 168 -14.28 -1.41 -8.78
C TYR A 168 -13.13 -1.16 -7.80
N TRP A 169 -11.90 -1.38 -8.24
CA TRP A 169 -10.72 -1.19 -7.40
C TRP A 169 -10.34 0.28 -7.20
N SER A 170 -10.76 1.15 -8.10
CA SER A 170 -10.57 2.61 -7.99
C SER A 170 -11.66 3.29 -7.15
N ASN A 171 -12.77 2.61 -6.88
CA ASN A 171 -13.86 3.13 -6.07
C ASN A 171 -13.69 2.79 -4.58
N SER A 172 -14.32 3.61 -3.74
CA SER A 172 -14.39 3.35 -2.31
C SER A 172 -15.46 2.30 -1.99
N TYR A 173 -15.30 1.72 -0.81
CA TYR A 173 -16.27 0.83 -0.20
C TYR A 173 -17.71 1.39 -0.28
N GLY A 174 -18.66 0.53 -0.62
CA GLY A 174 -20.08 0.86 -0.77
C GLY A 174 -20.74 0.20 -1.99
N THR A 175 -19.94 -0.27 -2.97
CA THR A 175 -20.44 -0.96 -4.16
C THR A 175 -20.44 -2.49 -4.04
N GLY A 176 -20.00 -3.03 -2.89
CA GLY A 176 -19.82 -4.48 -2.68
C GLY A 176 -18.65 -5.12 -3.43
N THR A 177 -17.91 -4.33 -4.21
CA THR A 177 -16.79 -4.79 -5.05
C THR A 177 -15.45 -4.16 -4.68
N ALA A 178 -15.48 -3.02 -3.96
CA ALA A 178 -14.28 -2.36 -3.46
C ALA A 178 -13.61 -3.20 -2.36
N ILE A 179 -12.30 -3.30 -2.42
CA ILE A 179 -11.50 -4.07 -1.45
C ILE A 179 -10.76 -3.19 -0.45
N CYS A 180 -10.69 -1.89 -0.68
CA CYS A 180 -10.11 -0.91 0.24
C CYS A 180 -11.20 -0.29 1.14
N PRO A 181 -10.85 0.16 2.36
CA PRO A 181 -11.78 0.83 3.25
C PRO A 181 -12.34 2.13 2.65
N ASN A 182 -13.40 2.66 3.25
CA ASN A 182 -14.01 3.91 2.79
C ASN A 182 -12.97 5.05 2.75
N GLY A 183 -13.02 5.85 1.67
CA GLY A 183 -12.05 6.93 1.42
C GLY A 183 -10.71 6.46 0.83
N PHE A 184 -10.51 5.13 0.69
CA PHE A 184 -9.31 4.54 0.08
C PHE A 184 -9.65 3.79 -1.20
N LYS A 185 -8.63 3.54 -2.00
CA LYS A 185 -8.70 2.78 -3.27
C LYS A 185 -7.42 1.96 -3.46
N VAL A 186 -7.44 1.03 -4.40
CA VAL A 186 -6.21 0.42 -4.91
C VAL A 186 -5.45 1.46 -5.74
N PRO A 187 -4.15 1.67 -5.53
CA PRO A 187 -3.37 2.66 -6.26
C PRO A 187 -3.28 2.33 -7.75
N THR A 188 -3.16 3.35 -8.57
CA THR A 188 -2.78 3.21 -9.99
C THR A 188 -1.29 2.90 -10.11
N VAL A 189 -0.86 2.44 -11.28
CA VAL A 189 0.57 2.25 -11.55
C VAL A 189 1.36 3.55 -11.45
N SER A 190 0.77 4.67 -11.88
CA SER A 190 1.40 6.00 -11.79
C SER A 190 1.60 6.45 -10.34
N GLU A 191 0.66 6.12 -9.45
CA GLU A 191 0.79 6.42 -8.02
C GLU A 191 1.92 5.59 -7.40
N TRP A 192 2.09 4.32 -7.78
CA TRP A 192 3.24 3.52 -7.37
C TRP A 192 4.58 4.09 -7.89
N ILE A 193 4.63 4.48 -9.17
CA ILE A 193 5.83 5.08 -9.79
C ILE A 193 6.26 6.35 -9.04
N ALA A 194 5.32 7.19 -8.66
CA ALA A 194 5.60 8.42 -7.92
C ALA A 194 6.23 8.16 -6.53
N GLU A 195 6.01 6.97 -5.94
CA GLU A 195 6.57 6.58 -4.65
C GLU A 195 7.95 5.90 -4.74
N ILE A 196 8.42 5.51 -5.94
CA ILE A 196 9.70 4.80 -6.10
C ILE A 196 10.88 5.48 -5.40
N PRO A 197 11.10 6.81 -5.51
CA PRO A 197 12.21 7.47 -4.83
C PRO A 197 12.18 7.26 -3.31
N ASN A 198 10.98 7.27 -2.73
CA ASN A 198 10.79 7.06 -1.30
C ASN A 198 11.04 5.61 -0.90
N ILE A 199 10.58 4.67 -1.71
CA ILE A 199 10.77 3.23 -1.49
C ILE A 199 12.25 2.85 -1.60
N ASN A 200 13.00 3.41 -2.56
CA ASN A 200 14.44 3.22 -2.67
C ASN A 200 15.22 3.69 -1.43
N ASN A 201 14.77 4.80 -0.83
CA ASN A 201 15.38 5.33 0.39
C ASN A 201 14.88 4.60 1.65
N ALA A 202 13.73 3.96 1.56
CA ALA A 202 12.94 3.49 2.68
C ALA A 202 12.44 2.06 2.51
N LEU A 203 13.21 1.19 1.89
CA LEU A 203 13.01 -0.25 2.07
C LEU A 203 12.82 -0.61 3.55
N GLY A 204 12.93 0.40 4.37
CA GLY A 204 12.85 0.25 5.75
C GLY A 204 11.74 1.01 6.43
N ASP A 205 11.68 2.27 6.28
CA ASP A 205 11.17 3.06 7.41
C ASP A 205 9.72 3.51 7.28
N ILE A 206 9.19 3.74 6.08
CA ILE A 206 7.84 4.25 5.91
C ILE A 206 6.88 3.17 5.41
N PHE A 207 7.12 2.61 4.23
CA PHE A 207 6.20 1.64 3.64
C PHE A 207 6.34 0.22 4.19
N LYS A 208 7.52 -0.18 4.64
CA LYS A 208 7.80 -1.52 5.22
C LYS A 208 7.14 -2.64 4.42
N ILE A 209 7.38 -2.62 3.11
CA ILE A 209 6.82 -3.62 2.19
C ILE A 209 7.51 -4.96 2.46
N PRO A 210 6.76 -6.01 2.82
CA PRO A 210 7.36 -7.31 3.09
C PRO A 210 7.75 -8.03 1.80
N TYR A 211 8.68 -8.95 1.86
CA TYR A 211 8.93 -9.91 0.78
C TYR A 211 7.98 -11.10 0.90
N SER A 212 6.74 -10.85 0.55
CA SER A 212 5.62 -11.78 0.71
C SER A 212 5.54 -12.84 -0.38
N GLY A 213 6.31 -12.72 -1.48
CA GLY A 213 6.11 -13.54 -2.66
C GLY A 213 4.79 -13.24 -3.36
N TYR A 214 4.26 -14.23 -4.07
CA TYR A 214 2.94 -14.16 -4.70
C TYR A 214 2.31 -15.55 -4.87
N ARG A 215 0.99 -15.59 -5.07
CA ARG A 215 0.26 -16.82 -5.31
C ARG A 215 0.13 -17.07 -6.83
N VAL A 216 0.63 -18.22 -7.27
CA VAL A 216 0.72 -18.57 -8.70
C VAL A 216 -0.61 -19.08 -9.23
N SER A 217 -1.03 -18.55 -10.38
CA SER A 217 -2.26 -18.97 -11.06
C SER A 217 -2.24 -20.42 -11.55
N SER A 218 -1.07 -20.99 -11.83
CA SER A 218 -0.97 -22.37 -12.36
C SER A 218 -1.13 -23.45 -11.29
N SER A 219 -0.83 -23.14 -10.03
CA SER A 219 -0.83 -24.13 -8.93
C SER A 219 -1.61 -23.70 -7.69
N GLY A 220 -1.87 -22.40 -7.54
CA GLY A 220 -2.41 -21.84 -6.31
C GLY A 220 -1.43 -21.81 -5.13
N ASN A 221 -0.17 -22.19 -5.34
CA ASN A 221 0.86 -22.13 -4.32
C ASN A 221 1.41 -20.71 -4.18
N ILE A 222 1.83 -20.37 -2.97
CA ILE A 222 2.55 -19.11 -2.71
C ILE A 222 4.03 -19.41 -2.83
N ILE A 223 4.72 -18.71 -3.73
CA ILE A 223 6.14 -18.87 -4.02
C ILE A 223 6.92 -17.57 -3.78
N TYR A 224 8.23 -17.66 -3.70
CA TYR A 224 9.17 -16.53 -3.54
C TYR A 224 8.99 -15.71 -2.25
N LYS A 225 8.37 -16.27 -1.22
CA LYS A 225 8.37 -15.64 0.11
C LYS A 225 9.83 -15.41 0.57
N GLY A 226 10.10 -14.24 1.11
CA GLY A 226 11.45 -13.85 1.54
C GLY A 226 12.42 -13.46 0.42
N GLU A 227 11.98 -13.41 -0.83
CA GLU A 227 12.80 -13.05 -1.98
C GLU A 227 12.34 -11.76 -2.65
N PHE A 228 11.05 -11.59 -2.87
CA PHE A 228 10.47 -10.35 -3.42
C PHE A 228 8.97 -10.23 -3.11
N SER A 229 8.37 -9.13 -3.55
CA SER A 229 6.93 -8.89 -3.52
C SER A 229 6.41 -8.39 -4.85
N GLN A 230 5.14 -8.69 -5.10
CA GLN A 230 4.35 -8.05 -6.13
C GLN A 230 3.07 -7.48 -5.52
N LEU A 231 2.79 -6.21 -5.84
CA LEU A 231 1.61 -5.49 -5.37
C LEU A 231 0.79 -5.04 -6.57
N TRP A 232 -0.49 -5.32 -6.54
CA TRP A 232 -1.38 -4.89 -7.61
C TRP A 232 -1.52 -3.37 -7.68
N SER A 233 -1.68 -2.87 -8.90
CA SER A 233 -2.30 -1.59 -9.18
C SER A 233 -3.71 -1.79 -9.72
N ALA A 234 -4.55 -0.74 -9.65
CA ALA A 234 -5.86 -0.76 -10.30
C ALA A 234 -5.80 -0.61 -11.83
N THR A 235 -4.59 -0.43 -12.40
CA THR A 235 -4.40 -0.16 -13.83
C THR A 235 -4.47 -1.44 -14.65
N PRO A 236 -5.44 -1.58 -15.58
CA PRO A 236 -5.49 -2.67 -16.52
C PRO A 236 -4.39 -2.53 -17.59
N TYR A 237 -4.06 -3.61 -18.22
CA TYR A 237 -3.24 -3.63 -19.42
C TYR A 237 -4.05 -4.23 -20.58
N SER A 238 -4.05 -3.52 -21.72
CA SER A 238 -4.71 -3.96 -22.94
C SER A 238 -3.97 -3.35 -24.12
N GLN A 239 -3.05 -4.09 -24.72
CA GLN A 239 -2.32 -3.67 -25.91
C GLN A 239 -2.05 -4.87 -26.82
N PHE A 240 -2.12 -4.68 -28.12
CA PHE A 240 -1.78 -5.69 -29.14
C PHE A 240 -2.49 -7.05 -28.95
N GLY A 241 -3.74 -7.01 -28.46
CA GLY A 241 -4.51 -8.24 -28.19
C GLY A 241 -4.11 -8.99 -26.92
N ALA A 242 -3.13 -8.51 -26.17
CA ALA A 242 -2.78 -9.04 -24.87
C ALA A 242 -3.52 -8.29 -23.76
N PHE A 243 -4.08 -9.04 -22.84
CA PHE A 243 -4.86 -8.52 -21.71
C PHE A 243 -4.24 -8.98 -20.38
N GLY A 244 -4.07 -8.04 -19.47
CA GLY A 244 -3.50 -8.31 -18.16
C GLY A 244 -3.74 -7.14 -17.22
N ALA A 245 -2.87 -6.99 -16.25
CA ALA A 245 -2.86 -5.85 -15.34
C ALA A 245 -1.42 -5.40 -15.06
N LYS A 246 -1.29 -4.19 -14.53
CA LYS A 246 -0.03 -3.65 -14.06
C LYS A 246 0.13 -3.90 -12.57
N ALA A 247 1.34 -4.26 -12.17
CA ALA A 247 1.72 -4.43 -10.78
C ALA A 247 3.02 -3.70 -10.48
N PHE A 248 3.24 -3.45 -9.20
CA PHE A 248 4.49 -2.96 -8.67
C PHE A 248 5.32 -4.14 -8.18
N TYR A 249 6.55 -4.22 -8.63
CA TYR A 249 7.53 -5.25 -8.25
C TYR A 249 8.58 -4.67 -7.31
N PHE A 250 9.00 -5.46 -6.33
CA PHE A 250 9.87 -5.04 -5.28
C PHE A 250 10.79 -6.16 -4.79
N SER A 251 12.11 -5.94 -4.90
CA SER A 251 13.16 -6.84 -4.42
C SER A 251 14.41 -6.06 -4.01
N ASP A 252 15.45 -6.73 -3.51
CA ASP A 252 16.73 -6.10 -3.19
C ASP A 252 17.46 -5.52 -4.42
N THR A 253 17.18 -6.06 -5.61
CA THR A 253 17.90 -5.70 -6.84
C THR A 253 17.07 -4.88 -7.81
N TYR A 254 15.76 -4.84 -7.64
CA TYR A 254 14.86 -4.15 -8.54
C TYR A 254 13.63 -3.61 -7.83
N ILE A 255 13.28 -2.37 -8.13
CA ILE A 255 12.05 -1.70 -7.69
C ILE A 255 11.42 -1.02 -8.90
N GLY A 256 10.16 -1.33 -9.18
CA GLY A 256 9.47 -0.72 -10.31
C GLY A 256 8.18 -1.43 -10.67
N THR A 257 7.66 -1.12 -11.84
CA THR A 257 6.38 -1.65 -12.34
C THR A 257 6.54 -2.72 -13.43
N GLY A 258 7.72 -3.34 -13.52
CA GLY A 258 8.12 -4.09 -14.69
C GLY A 258 8.43 -3.15 -15.87
N ASP A 259 8.89 -3.69 -16.98
CA ASP A 259 9.03 -2.85 -18.16
C ASP A 259 7.62 -2.45 -18.68
N SER A 260 7.56 -1.35 -19.44
CA SER A 260 6.31 -0.79 -19.96
C SER A 260 5.55 -1.74 -20.88
N THR A 261 6.21 -2.80 -21.36
CA THR A 261 5.66 -3.78 -22.31
C THR A 261 5.14 -5.04 -21.61
N SER A 262 5.51 -5.27 -20.35
CA SER A 262 5.11 -6.47 -19.61
C SER A 262 3.71 -6.32 -19.02
N TYR A 263 2.85 -7.27 -19.32
CA TYR A 263 1.59 -7.47 -18.61
C TYR A 263 1.70 -8.67 -17.69
N ILE A 264 0.93 -8.62 -16.61
CA ILE A 264 0.89 -9.70 -15.64
C ILE A 264 -0.49 -10.35 -15.69
N THR A 265 -0.52 -11.67 -15.67
CA THR A 265 -1.76 -12.42 -15.67
C THR A 265 -2.62 -12.07 -14.45
N ARG A 266 -3.87 -11.71 -14.68
CA ARG A 266 -4.85 -11.33 -13.65
C ARG A 266 -5.22 -12.47 -12.72
N ALA A 267 -4.94 -13.70 -13.14
CA ALA A 267 -5.20 -14.90 -12.35
C ALA A 267 -4.17 -15.09 -11.20
N ASN A 268 -3.01 -14.45 -11.24
CA ASN A 268 -2.09 -14.47 -10.12
C ASN A 268 -2.66 -13.74 -8.89
N GLY A 269 -2.28 -14.17 -7.72
CA GLY A 269 -2.61 -13.52 -6.46
C GLY A 269 -1.46 -12.67 -5.94
N PHE A 270 -1.64 -11.34 -5.91
CA PHE A 270 -0.67 -10.40 -5.36
C PHE A 270 -1.26 -9.64 -4.17
N ASN A 271 -0.37 -9.08 -3.37
CA ASN A 271 -0.80 -8.22 -2.28
C ASN A 271 -1.40 -6.90 -2.79
N VAL A 272 -2.17 -6.27 -1.92
CA VAL A 272 -2.74 -4.94 -2.17
C VAL A 272 -2.44 -4.03 -0.99
N ARG A 273 -2.02 -2.81 -1.29
CA ARG A 273 -1.92 -1.73 -0.31
C ARG A 273 -2.77 -0.56 -0.78
N CYS A 274 -3.63 -0.06 0.09
CA CYS A 274 -4.57 0.99 -0.26
C CYS A 274 -3.98 2.38 -0.06
N ILE A 275 -4.37 3.30 -0.96
CA ILE A 275 -4.06 4.73 -0.93
C ILE A 275 -5.34 5.54 -0.73
N LYS A 276 -5.27 6.65 0.00
CA LYS A 276 -6.40 7.58 0.19
C LYS A 276 -6.71 8.27 -1.14
N LYS A 277 -7.99 8.45 -1.43
CA LYS A 277 -8.48 9.14 -2.65
C LYS A 277 -8.12 10.61 -2.68
#